data_04d021b1a2e673dc7b4ce5a941a5416a
#
_entry.id   04d021b1a2e673dc7b4ce5a941a5416a
#
_cell.length_a   1.000
_cell.length_b   1.000
_cell.length_c   1.000
_cell.angle_alpha   90.00
_cell.angle_beta   90.00
_cell.angle_gamma   90.00
#
_symmetry.space_group_name_H-M   'P 1'
#
loop_
_entity.id
_entity.type
_entity.pdbx_description
1 polymer ?
#
loop_
_entity_poly.entity_id
_entity_poly.type
_entity_poly.pdbx_seq_one_letter_code
_entity_poly.pdbx_strand_id
1 'polypeptide(L)'
;MDYKKAAQQVLDNIGGASNIVSAAHCATRLRLVIADNSKVNKKELENAAGAKGVFEAQGQLQIIFGTGIVNKVYDEFTALAGITGASKEEVKQAAASKAPWYQRAIKTLGDIFVPIIPAIVASGFLMGIMEALNFMVNNGFLNIDTSGSIYVFAQLFSNTAYTFLPILIAFSAAKVFGGNQFLGAVIGMIMIHPNLQNAWTVASEGVQTYQSVFGGLYKIPLVGYQGHVIPVIIAVWLMCQIEKRLHKVVPAMIDLFVTPLVSVFVTGYLTLAVIGPIFTTLEDGIINGVQALIQLPFGIGSFIMGGLYAVTVVAGIHHMYTLIDLGQLAKFGFTYWLPLASAANVAQGGAAFAVALKSKNAKVKSMALPSALSACMGITEPAIFGVNLRYFKPFIGGLAGGACGALYASVTGLGATGTGVTGIFGILLHLHMPLQYLIMMAISFGVSFAVTWVIWTPESEEAKA
;
A
#
# COMPACT_ATOMS: atom_id res chain seq x y z
N MET A 1 15.78 -10.17 32.96
CA MET A 1 14.35 -9.77 32.85
C MET A 1 13.52 -10.99 33.21
N ASP A 2 12.55 -10.85 34.06
CA ASP A 2 11.61 -11.91 34.40
C ASP A 2 10.46 -11.93 33.36
N TYR A 3 10.53 -12.89 32.43
CA TYR A 3 9.60 -13.01 31.31
C TYR A 3 8.20 -13.43 31.76
N LYS A 4 8.13 -14.28 32.82
CA LYS A 4 6.88 -14.74 33.40
C LYS A 4 6.14 -13.59 34.09
N LYS A 5 6.87 -12.73 34.81
CA LYS A 5 6.30 -11.50 35.40
C LYS A 5 5.79 -10.54 34.33
N ALA A 6 6.54 -10.36 33.22
CA ALA A 6 6.11 -9.52 32.10
C ALA A 6 4.82 -10.06 31.46
N ALA A 7 4.77 -11.37 31.19
CA ALA A 7 3.60 -12.04 30.65
C ALA A 7 2.38 -11.94 31.55
N GLN A 8 2.55 -12.11 32.86
CA GLN A 8 1.48 -11.95 33.86
C GLN A 8 0.94 -10.52 33.88
N GLN A 9 1.83 -9.53 33.90
CA GLN A 9 1.43 -8.12 33.86
C GLN A 9 0.62 -7.78 32.58
N VAL A 10 1.00 -8.36 31.43
CA VAL A 10 0.21 -8.21 30.22
C VAL A 10 -1.16 -8.83 30.39
N LEU A 11 -1.23 -10.07 30.88
CA LEU A 11 -2.47 -10.81 31.05
C LEU A 11 -3.45 -10.09 32.01
N ASP A 12 -2.96 -9.57 33.11
CA ASP A 12 -3.75 -8.87 34.11
C ASP A 12 -4.34 -7.55 33.54
N ASN A 13 -3.56 -6.85 32.74
CA ASN A 13 -3.91 -5.53 32.20
C ASN A 13 -4.68 -5.54 30.86
N ILE A 14 -4.93 -6.73 30.31
CA ILE A 14 -5.82 -6.91 29.15
C ILE A 14 -7.21 -7.44 29.54
N GLY A 15 -7.50 -7.64 30.81
CA GLY A 15 -8.74 -8.20 31.31
C GLY A 15 -8.75 -9.73 31.39
N GLY A 16 -7.57 -10.35 31.49
CA GLY A 16 -7.40 -11.81 31.68
C GLY A 16 -7.54 -12.65 30.41
N ALA A 17 -7.36 -13.96 30.58
CA ALA A 17 -7.36 -14.92 29.45
C ALA A 17 -8.68 -14.94 28.68
N SER A 18 -9.83 -14.76 29.36
CA SER A 18 -11.16 -14.74 28.73
C SER A 18 -11.37 -13.58 27.76
N ASN A 19 -10.55 -12.54 27.86
CA ASN A 19 -10.61 -11.38 26.96
C ASN A 19 -9.71 -11.52 25.71
N ILE A 20 -8.98 -12.62 25.59
CA ILE A 20 -8.09 -12.89 24.45
C ILE A 20 -8.88 -13.64 23.38
N VAL A 21 -8.95 -13.09 22.17
CA VAL A 21 -9.52 -13.79 20.99
C VAL A 21 -8.41 -14.53 20.24
N SER A 22 -7.23 -13.92 20.11
CA SER A 22 -6.10 -14.53 19.45
C SER A 22 -4.79 -13.83 19.85
N ALA A 23 -3.67 -14.55 19.90
CA ALA A 23 -2.37 -14.05 20.23
C ALA A 23 -1.31 -14.58 19.28
N ALA A 24 -0.44 -13.70 18.80
CA ALA A 24 0.77 -14.03 18.03
C ALA A 24 1.89 -13.05 18.36
N HIS A 25 3.08 -13.33 17.85
CA HIS A 25 4.21 -12.39 17.94
C HIS A 25 4.92 -12.21 16.60
N CYS A 26 5.63 -11.12 16.43
CA CYS A 26 6.61 -10.93 15.36
C CYS A 26 8.01 -10.75 15.97
N ALA A 27 9.00 -10.37 15.17
CA ALA A 27 10.37 -10.23 15.64
C ALA A 27 10.54 -9.34 16.89
N THR A 28 9.64 -8.36 17.09
CA THR A 28 9.77 -7.35 18.15
C THR A 28 8.50 -7.12 18.97
N ARG A 29 7.33 -7.64 18.56
CA ARG A 29 6.01 -7.25 19.11
C ARG A 29 5.16 -8.46 19.46
N LEU A 30 4.52 -8.41 20.60
CA LEU A 30 3.38 -9.25 20.97
C LEU A 30 2.12 -8.62 20.33
N ARG A 31 1.31 -9.41 19.65
CA ARG A 31 0.08 -8.99 18.94
C ARG A 31 -1.11 -9.74 19.48
N LEU A 32 -2.08 -9.01 20.00
CA LEU A 32 -3.27 -9.56 20.63
C LEU A 32 -4.53 -9.03 19.94
N VAL A 33 -5.50 -9.89 19.72
CA VAL A 33 -6.87 -9.49 19.42
C VAL A 33 -7.68 -9.63 20.68
N ILE A 34 -8.21 -8.51 21.16
CA ILE A 34 -8.93 -8.39 22.41
C ILE A 34 -10.44 -8.42 22.15
N ALA A 35 -11.20 -9.12 22.99
CA ALA A 35 -12.65 -9.21 22.86
C ALA A 35 -13.35 -7.90 23.23
N ASP A 36 -12.93 -7.30 24.35
CA ASP A 36 -13.49 -6.09 24.91
C ASP A 36 -12.35 -5.13 25.30
N ASN A 37 -12.15 -4.09 24.49
CA ASN A 37 -11.10 -3.09 24.68
C ASN A 37 -11.34 -2.22 25.92
N SER A 38 -12.54 -2.16 26.47
CA SER A 38 -12.82 -1.36 27.70
C SER A 38 -12.10 -1.92 28.93
N LYS A 39 -11.72 -3.21 28.89
CA LYS A 39 -10.97 -3.89 29.95
C LYS A 39 -9.46 -3.73 29.85
N VAL A 40 -8.97 -3.06 28.83
CA VAL A 40 -7.52 -2.89 28.59
C VAL A 40 -7.02 -1.65 29.30
N ASN A 41 -6.09 -1.84 30.23
CA ASN A 41 -5.38 -0.74 30.89
C ASN A 41 -4.06 -0.43 30.16
N LYS A 42 -4.13 0.42 29.13
CA LYS A 42 -2.96 0.77 28.30
C LYS A 42 -1.82 1.37 29.11
N LYS A 43 -2.13 2.18 30.12
CA LYS A 43 -1.15 2.88 30.95
C LYS A 43 -0.29 1.89 31.74
N GLU A 44 -0.91 0.85 32.30
CA GLU A 44 -0.19 -0.19 33.02
C GLU A 44 0.53 -1.16 32.07
N LEU A 45 0.02 -1.37 30.86
CA LEU A 45 0.72 -2.15 29.84
C LEU A 45 2.02 -1.47 29.36
N GLU A 46 2.06 -0.14 29.31
CA GLU A 46 3.27 0.62 29.01
C GLU A 46 4.34 0.48 30.10
N ASN A 47 3.90 0.26 31.36
CA ASN A 47 4.74 0.05 32.52
C ASN A 47 5.12 -1.43 32.73
N ALA A 48 4.59 -2.35 31.93
CA ALA A 48 4.91 -3.77 32.06
C ALA A 48 6.40 -4.02 31.85
N ALA A 49 6.96 -4.97 32.60
CA ALA A 49 8.39 -5.26 32.60
C ALA A 49 8.91 -5.56 31.19
N GLY A 50 9.77 -4.68 30.66
CA GLY A 50 10.37 -4.78 29.34
C GLY A 50 9.52 -4.32 28.18
N ALA A 51 8.31 -3.85 28.41
CA ALA A 51 7.51 -3.16 27.38
C ALA A 51 8.19 -1.83 27.00
N LYS A 52 8.27 -1.57 25.70
CA LYS A 52 8.87 -0.34 25.14
C LYS A 52 7.82 0.60 24.53
N GLY A 53 6.57 0.14 24.45
CA GLY A 53 5.44 0.90 23.95
C GLY A 53 4.26 -0.01 23.63
N VAL A 54 3.06 0.56 23.72
CA VAL A 54 1.78 -0.10 23.48
C VAL A 54 0.97 0.74 22.51
N PHE A 55 0.42 0.13 21.47
CA PHE A 55 -0.44 0.83 20.52
C PHE A 55 -1.47 -0.13 19.92
N GLU A 56 -2.55 0.44 19.43
CA GLU A 56 -3.56 -0.27 18.67
C GLU A 56 -3.41 0.04 17.19
N ALA A 57 -3.32 -1.00 16.37
CA ALA A 57 -3.29 -0.88 14.92
C ALA A 57 -4.00 -2.06 14.28
N GLN A 58 -4.83 -1.78 13.28
CA GLN A 58 -5.54 -2.80 12.51
C GLN A 58 -6.39 -3.76 13.36
N GLY A 59 -7.02 -3.26 14.42
CA GLY A 59 -7.83 -4.06 15.35
C GLY A 59 -7.03 -4.99 16.26
N GLN A 60 -5.73 -4.77 16.39
CA GLN A 60 -4.82 -5.50 17.26
C GLN A 60 -4.22 -4.57 18.30
N LEU A 61 -4.15 -5.04 19.54
CA LEU A 61 -3.30 -4.46 20.57
C LEU A 61 -1.87 -4.98 20.35
N GLN A 62 -0.91 -4.10 20.20
CA GLN A 62 0.48 -4.44 19.94
C GLN A 62 1.37 -3.89 21.06
N ILE A 63 2.16 -4.78 21.68
CA ILE A 63 3.10 -4.44 22.75
C ILE A 63 4.51 -4.71 22.26
N ILE A 64 5.36 -3.70 22.26
CA ILE A 64 6.74 -3.78 21.78
C ILE A 64 7.63 -4.25 22.93
N PHE A 65 8.27 -5.40 22.78
CA PHE A 65 9.29 -5.92 23.71
C PHE A 65 10.71 -5.85 23.12
N GLY A 66 10.82 -5.94 21.79
CA GLY A 66 12.10 -5.99 21.08
C GLY A 66 12.55 -7.41 20.73
N THR A 67 13.58 -7.47 19.88
CA THR A 67 14.11 -8.71 19.31
C THR A 67 14.64 -9.65 20.40
N GLY A 68 14.28 -10.93 20.33
CA GLY A 68 14.73 -11.98 21.27
C GLY A 68 13.98 -12.01 22.61
N ILE A 69 13.39 -10.89 23.04
CA ILE A 69 12.61 -10.81 24.30
C ILE A 69 11.18 -11.26 24.04
N VAL A 70 10.59 -10.81 22.93
CA VAL A 70 9.17 -11.05 22.62
C VAL A 70 8.83 -12.54 22.54
N ASN A 71 9.72 -13.38 22.01
CA ASN A 71 9.48 -14.82 21.90
C ASN A 71 9.30 -15.45 23.29
N LYS A 72 10.19 -15.12 24.23
CA LYS A 72 10.16 -15.65 25.60
C LYS A 72 8.93 -15.13 26.38
N VAL A 73 8.58 -13.86 26.19
CA VAL A 73 7.35 -13.30 26.80
C VAL A 73 6.09 -13.95 26.19
N TYR A 74 6.10 -14.23 24.90
CA TYR A 74 4.99 -14.88 24.21
C TYR A 74 4.78 -16.33 24.69
N ASP A 75 5.86 -17.10 24.83
CA ASP A 75 5.80 -18.49 25.32
C ASP A 75 5.21 -18.54 26.74
N GLU A 76 5.68 -17.67 27.64
CA GLU A 76 5.13 -17.56 28.99
C GLU A 76 3.67 -17.05 28.98
N PHE A 77 3.37 -16.10 28.12
CA PHE A 77 2.02 -15.53 27.98
C PHE A 77 1.00 -16.59 27.53
N THR A 78 1.33 -17.35 26.50
CA THR A 78 0.45 -18.43 26.00
C THR A 78 0.27 -19.54 27.02
N ALA A 79 1.33 -19.89 27.75
CA ALA A 79 1.26 -20.86 28.83
C ALA A 79 0.38 -20.40 30.00
N LEU A 80 0.51 -19.13 30.44
CA LEU A 80 -0.29 -18.54 31.50
C LEU A 80 -1.77 -18.36 31.10
N ALA A 81 -2.02 -17.96 29.86
CA ALA A 81 -3.35 -17.75 29.34
C ALA A 81 -4.08 -19.07 28.99
N GLY A 82 -3.37 -20.21 28.93
CA GLY A 82 -3.94 -21.50 28.54
C GLY A 82 -4.42 -21.54 27.09
N ILE A 83 -3.80 -20.74 26.20
CA ILE A 83 -4.17 -20.65 24.80
C ILE A 83 -3.10 -21.28 23.90
N THR A 84 -3.55 -21.92 22.82
CA THR A 84 -2.64 -22.31 21.74
C THR A 84 -2.27 -21.07 20.92
N GLY A 85 -0.96 -20.88 20.69
CA GLY A 85 -0.48 -19.77 19.88
C GLY A 85 -1.08 -19.80 18.47
N ALA A 86 -1.56 -18.67 18.00
CA ALA A 86 -2.08 -18.52 16.65
C ALA A 86 -1.00 -18.03 15.69
N SER A 87 -1.12 -18.35 14.41
CA SER A 87 -0.30 -17.75 13.36
C SER A 87 -0.61 -16.25 13.22
N LYS A 88 0.32 -15.48 12.63
CA LYS A 88 0.07 -14.05 12.33
C LYS A 88 -1.17 -13.87 11.46
N GLU A 89 -1.38 -14.79 10.55
CA GLU A 89 -2.52 -14.82 9.63
C GLU A 89 -3.84 -15.03 10.37
N GLU A 90 -3.88 -15.95 11.33
CA GLU A 90 -5.09 -16.20 12.15
C GLU A 90 -5.44 -15.00 13.04
N VAL A 91 -4.43 -14.37 13.67
CA VAL A 91 -4.63 -13.13 14.45
C VAL A 91 -5.14 -12.00 13.56
N LYS A 92 -4.60 -11.90 12.35
CA LYS A 92 -5.02 -10.91 11.35
C LYS A 92 -6.45 -11.15 10.88
N GLN A 93 -6.85 -12.41 10.69
CA GLN A 93 -8.21 -12.79 10.31
C GLN A 93 -9.21 -12.55 11.46
N ALA A 94 -8.85 -12.89 12.69
CA ALA A 94 -9.68 -12.65 13.86
C ALA A 94 -9.94 -11.14 14.10
N ALA A 95 -8.93 -10.30 13.88
CA ALA A 95 -9.08 -8.85 13.92
C ALA A 95 -9.98 -8.33 12.79
N ALA A 96 -9.84 -8.89 11.59
CA ALA A 96 -10.64 -8.47 10.43
C ALA A 96 -12.11 -8.82 10.55
N SER A 97 -12.47 -9.94 11.20
CA SER A 97 -13.86 -10.36 11.36
C SER A 97 -14.71 -9.37 12.19
N LYS A 98 -14.07 -8.61 13.09
CA LYS A 98 -14.72 -7.58 13.93
C LYS A 98 -14.83 -6.21 13.25
N ALA A 99 -14.13 -5.99 12.14
CA ALA A 99 -14.11 -4.69 11.46
C ALA A 99 -15.38 -4.47 10.62
N PRO A 100 -15.86 -3.22 10.45
CA PRO A 100 -16.91 -2.85 9.51
C PRO A 100 -16.58 -3.30 8.08
N TRP A 101 -17.60 -3.52 7.25
CA TRP A 101 -17.43 -4.05 5.89
C TRP A 101 -16.47 -3.23 5.02
N TYR A 102 -16.50 -1.90 5.12
CA TYR A 102 -15.61 -1.01 4.37
C TYR A 102 -14.13 -1.16 4.79
N GLN A 103 -13.85 -1.35 6.09
CA GLN A 103 -12.49 -1.62 6.55
C GLN A 103 -12.00 -3.00 6.07
N ARG A 104 -12.89 -3.99 6.02
CA ARG A 104 -12.58 -5.30 5.44
C ARG A 104 -12.27 -5.21 3.96
N ALA A 105 -13.03 -4.42 3.18
CA ALA A 105 -12.78 -4.20 1.76
C ALA A 105 -11.41 -3.54 1.53
N ILE A 106 -11.10 -2.46 2.26
CA ILE A 106 -9.81 -1.76 2.22
C ILE A 106 -8.66 -2.73 2.54
N LYS A 107 -8.81 -3.51 3.61
CA LYS A 107 -7.82 -4.50 4.01
C LYS A 107 -7.62 -5.57 2.93
N THR A 108 -8.69 -6.05 2.31
CA THR A 108 -8.63 -7.02 1.22
C THR A 108 -7.81 -6.49 0.04
N LEU A 109 -8.01 -5.22 -0.34
CA LEU A 109 -7.20 -4.58 -1.37
C LEU A 109 -5.72 -4.53 -0.95
N GLY A 110 -5.42 -4.10 0.27
CA GLY A 110 -4.05 -4.12 0.79
C GLY A 110 -3.43 -5.52 0.76
N ASP A 111 -4.16 -6.54 1.18
CA ASP A 111 -3.68 -7.94 1.20
C ASP A 111 -3.43 -8.49 -0.23
N ILE A 112 -4.13 -7.97 -1.25
CA ILE A 112 -3.88 -8.29 -2.67
C ILE A 112 -2.62 -7.58 -3.18
N PHE A 113 -2.43 -6.30 -2.86
CA PHE A 113 -1.34 -5.50 -3.42
C PHE A 113 0.01 -5.72 -2.72
N VAL A 114 0.04 -5.89 -1.40
CA VAL A 114 1.30 -6.03 -0.63
C VAL A 114 2.26 -7.08 -1.20
N PRO A 115 1.83 -8.29 -1.61
CA PRO A 115 2.74 -9.27 -2.19
C PRO A 115 3.35 -8.86 -3.54
N ILE A 116 2.68 -8.01 -4.32
CA ILE A 116 3.13 -7.58 -5.65
C ILE A 116 3.91 -6.27 -5.64
N ILE A 117 3.90 -5.51 -4.53
CA ILE A 117 4.67 -4.27 -4.37
C ILE A 117 6.14 -4.42 -4.78
N PRO A 118 6.89 -5.47 -4.36
CA PRO A 118 8.29 -5.59 -4.76
C PRO A 118 8.49 -5.64 -6.28
N ALA A 119 7.58 -6.29 -7.03
CA ALA A 119 7.66 -6.36 -8.49
C ALA A 119 7.36 -4.98 -9.12
N ILE A 120 6.36 -4.26 -8.60
CA ILE A 120 6.02 -2.90 -9.05
C ILE A 120 7.18 -1.94 -8.77
N VAL A 121 7.77 -1.99 -7.56
CA VAL A 121 8.90 -1.14 -7.18
C VAL A 121 10.12 -1.41 -8.06
N ALA A 122 10.45 -2.68 -8.31
CA ALA A 122 11.57 -3.03 -9.19
C ALA A 122 11.36 -2.50 -10.62
N SER A 123 10.17 -2.67 -11.16
CA SER A 123 9.80 -2.14 -12.50
C SER A 123 9.83 -0.61 -12.50
N GLY A 124 9.22 0.05 -11.51
CA GLY A 124 9.21 1.51 -11.40
C GLY A 124 10.60 2.10 -11.28
N PHE A 125 11.51 1.45 -10.52
CA PHE A 125 12.89 1.90 -10.41
C PHE A 125 13.66 1.76 -11.72
N LEU A 126 13.49 0.63 -12.43
CA LEU A 126 14.06 0.43 -13.76
C LEU A 126 13.50 1.43 -14.79
N MET A 127 12.19 1.71 -14.76
CA MET A 127 11.58 2.75 -15.60
C MET A 127 12.23 4.11 -15.32
N GLY A 128 12.41 4.47 -14.06
CA GLY A 128 13.08 5.71 -13.69
C GLY A 128 14.51 5.80 -14.20
N ILE A 129 15.29 4.70 -14.15
CA ILE A 129 16.64 4.64 -14.73
C ILE A 129 16.58 4.81 -16.26
N MET A 130 15.66 4.12 -16.93
CA MET A 130 15.50 4.25 -18.38
C MET A 130 15.07 5.65 -18.80
N GLU A 131 14.20 6.29 -18.03
CA GLU A 131 13.78 7.67 -18.24
C GLU A 131 14.96 8.64 -18.06
N ALA A 132 15.81 8.41 -17.04
CA ALA A 132 17.05 9.18 -16.86
C ALA A 132 18.02 9.04 -18.05
N LEU A 133 18.18 7.82 -18.54
CA LEU A 133 19.00 7.56 -19.73
C LEU A 133 18.43 8.25 -20.97
N ASN A 134 17.13 8.13 -21.20
CA ASN A 134 16.43 8.80 -22.30
C ASN A 134 16.61 10.32 -22.22
N PHE A 135 16.41 10.89 -21.02
CA PHE A 135 16.62 12.33 -20.81
C PHE A 135 18.05 12.75 -21.15
N MET A 136 19.06 12.01 -20.70
CA MET A 136 20.47 12.33 -20.97
C MET A 136 20.82 12.21 -22.47
N VAL A 137 20.27 11.19 -23.15
CA VAL A 137 20.49 11.00 -24.60
C VAL A 137 19.80 12.11 -25.38
N ASN A 138 18.56 12.42 -25.10
CA ASN A 138 17.77 13.42 -25.83
C ASN A 138 18.31 14.85 -25.65
N ASN A 139 19.00 15.12 -24.52
CA ASN A 139 19.64 16.42 -24.29
C ASN A 139 21.11 16.45 -24.67
N GLY A 140 21.64 15.37 -25.28
CA GLY A 140 23.01 15.33 -25.76
C GLY A 140 24.09 15.19 -24.67
N PHE A 141 23.71 14.89 -23.43
CA PHE A 141 24.64 14.65 -22.32
C PHE A 141 25.33 13.29 -22.39
N LEU A 142 24.64 12.32 -23.06
CA LEU A 142 25.13 10.96 -23.20
C LEU A 142 24.88 10.47 -24.62
N ASN A 143 25.90 9.86 -25.25
CA ASN A 143 25.76 9.21 -26.56
C ASN A 143 25.85 7.70 -26.38
N ILE A 144 24.71 7.01 -26.38
CA ILE A 144 24.61 5.55 -26.29
C ILE A 144 23.79 5.02 -27.47
N ASP A 145 24.12 3.82 -27.89
CA ASP A 145 23.33 3.10 -28.89
C ASP A 145 22.00 2.61 -28.29
N THR A 146 20.93 3.34 -28.57
CA THR A 146 19.56 2.99 -28.12
C THR A 146 18.98 1.79 -28.86
N SER A 147 19.62 1.34 -29.95
CA SER A 147 19.27 0.09 -30.66
C SER A 147 20.03 -1.13 -30.13
N GLY A 148 21.02 -0.91 -29.27
CA GLY A 148 21.80 -1.98 -28.65
C GLY A 148 20.97 -2.88 -27.75
N SER A 149 21.33 -4.18 -27.72
CA SER A 149 20.56 -5.21 -26.99
C SER A 149 20.35 -4.88 -25.50
N ILE A 150 21.35 -4.31 -24.84
CA ILE A 150 21.26 -3.96 -23.41
C ILE A 150 20.17 -2.90 -23.18
N TYR A 151 20.13 -1.86 -24.03
CA TYR A 151 19.15 -0.79 -23.92
C TYR A 151 17.73 -1.33 -24.20
N VAL A 152 17.56 -2.08 -25.31
CA VAL A 152 16.27 -2.66 -25.72
C VAL A 152 15.74 -3.62 -24.66
N PHE A 153 16.59 -4.49 -24.10
CA PHE A 153 16.19 -5.42 -23.05
C PHE A 153 15.91 -4.71 -21.72
N ALA A 154 16.68 -3.71 -21.35
CA ALA A 154 16.40 -2.92 -20.16
C ALA A 154 15.06 -2.18 -20.27
N GLN A 155 14.71 -1.65 -21.43
CA GLN A 155 13.41 -1.05 -21.70
C GLN A 155 12.27 -2.08 -21.57
N LEU A 156 12.45 -3.29 -22.09
CA LEU A 156 11.49 -4.39 -21.97
C LEU A 156 11.33 -4.83 -20.50
N PHE A 157 12.43 -4.96 -19.75
CA PHE A 157 12.38 -5.36 -18.35
C PHE A 157 11.71 -4.31 -17.48
N SER A 158 11.92 -3.03 -17.78
CA SER A 158 11.42 -1.92 -16.97
C SER A 158 9.89 -1.87 -16.92
N ASN A 159 9.20 -2.18 -18.00
CA ASN A 159 7.72 -2.09 -18.06
C ASN A 159 7.01 -3.44 -17.87
N THR A 160 7.74 -4.56 -17.76
CA THR A 160 7.14 -5.91 -17.74
C THR A 160 6.11 -6.09 -16.63
N ALA A 161 6.40 -5.66 -15.39
CA ALA A 161 5.45 -5.84 -14.30
C ALA A 161 4.17 -5.01 -14.50
N TYR A 162 4.24 -3.86 -15.15
CA TYR A 162 3.06 -3.05 -15.49
C TYR A 162 2.25 -3.65 -16.62
N THR A 163 2.92 -4.16 -17.66
CA THR A 163 2.28 -4.80 -18.81
C THR A 163 1.49 -6.04 -18.38
N PHE A 164 2.05 -6.85 -17.47
CA PHE A 164 1.44 -8.09 -17.00
C PHE A 164 0.81 -7.95 -15.61
N LEU A 165 0.55 -6.73 -15.17
CA LEU A 165 -0.04 -6.42 -13.86
C LEU A 165 -1.35 -7.17 -13.59
N PRO A 166 -2.31 -7.29 -14.54
CA PRO A 166 -3.53 -8.07 -14.33
C PRO A 166 -3.27 -9.52 -13.90
N ILE A 167 -2.21 -10.15 -14.39
CA ILE A 167 -1.83 -11.52 -13.98
C ILE A 167 -1.35 -11.54 -12.52
N LEU A 168 -0.50 -10.58 -12.14
CA LEU A 168 0.02 -10.48 -10.78
C LEU A 168 -1.11 -10.23 -9.77
N ILE A 169 -2.02 -9.30 -10.10
CA ILE A 169 -3.20 -9.00 -9.29
C ILE A 169 -4.09 -10.23 -9.18
N ALA A 170 -4.39 -10.90 -10.29
CA ALA A 170 -5.27 -12.05 -10.34
C ALA A 170 -4.73 -13.23 -9.52
N PHE A 171 -3.42 -13.51 -9.61
CA PHE A 171 -2.75 -14.54 -8.81
C PHE A 171 -2.83 -14.24 -7.30
N SER A 172 -2.53 -13.00 -6.91
CA SER A 172 -2.59 -12.56 -5.52
C SER A 172 -4.03 -12.53 -4.98
N ALA A 173 -4.99 -12.02 -5.77
CA ALA A 173 -6.40 -11.96 -5.42
C ALA A 173 -7.00 -13.36 -5.20
N ALA A 174 -6.67 -14.34 -6.04
CA ALA A 174 -7.11 -15.72 -5.87
C ALA A 174 -6.67 -16.31 -4.53
N LYS A 175 -5.42 -16.02 -4.11
CA LYS A 175 -4.92 -16.41 -2.79
C LYS A 175 -5.74 -15.76 -1.67
N VAL A 176 -5.98 -14.47 -1.75
CA VAL A 176 -6.73 -13.70 -0.73
C VAL A 176 -8.19 -14.18 -0.64
N PHE A 177 -8.79 -14.48 -1.78
CA PHE A 177 -10.16 -15.02 -1.83
C PHE A 177 -10.23 -16.53 -1.57
N GLY A 178 -9.08 -17.21 -1.38
CA GLY A 178 -9.01 -18.63 -1.02
C GLY A 178 -9.43 -19.56 -2.15
N GLY A 179 -9.15 -19.20 -3.41
CA GLY A 179 -9.28 -20.03 -4.61
C GLY A 179 -7.92 -20.47 -5.14
N ASN A 180 -7.92 -21.17 -6.26
CA ASN A 180 -6.70 -21.61 -6.93
C ASN A 180 -5.99 -20.44 -7.62
N GLN A 181 -4.75 -20.16 -7.20
CA GLN A 181 -3.96 -19.04 -7.72
C GLN A 181 -3.63 -19.14 -9.20
N PHE A 182 -3.43 -20.36 -9.71
CA PHE A 182 -3.15 -20.58 -11.13
C PHE A 182 -4.37 -20.35 -11.99
N LEU A 183 -5.57 -20.75 -11.54
CA LEU A 183 -6.81 -20.41 -12.22
C LEU A 183 -7.04 -18.88 -12.20
N GLY A 184 -6.73 -18.23 -11.08
CA GLY A 184 -6.70 -16.77 -11.02
C GLY A 184 -5.78 -16.17 -12.07
N ALA A 185 -4.54 -16.64 -12.17
CA ALA A 185 -3.60 -16.18 -13.19
C ALA A 185 -4.16 -16.37 -14.61
N VAL A 186 -4.83 -17.49 -14.90
CA VAL A 186 -5.47 -17.72 -16.21
C VAL A 186 -6.54 -16.68 -16.51
N ILE A 187 -7.35 -16.28 -15.51
CA ILE A 187 -8.31 -15.17 -15.70
C ILE A 187 -7.57 -13.86 -16.04
N GLY A 188 -6.48 -13.54 -15.31
CA GLY A 188 -5.64 -12.39 -15.64
C GLY A 188 -5.05 -12.44 -17.06
N MET A 189 -4.59 -13.62 -17.51
CA MET A 189 -4.09 -13.85 -18.88
C MET A 189 -5.19 -13.65 -19.93
N ILE A 190 -6.42 -14.14 -19.68
CA ILE A 190 -7.56 -13.92 -20.57
C ILE A 190 -7.82 -12.42 -20.74
N MET A 191 -7.74 -11.65 -19.66
CA MET A 191 -8.02 -10.22 -19.67
C MET A 191 -7.00 -9.39 -20.47
N ILE A 192 -5.79 -9.88 -20.66
CA ILE A 192 -4.75 -9.21 -21.47
C ILE A 192 -4.29 -10.07 -22.66
N HIS A 193 -5.15 -10.97 -23.10
CA HIS A 193 -4.81 -11.89 -24.18
C HIS A 193 -4.43 -11.12 -25.46
N PRO A 194 -3.39 -11.56 -26.20
CA PRO A 194 -2.93 -10.85 -27.42
C PRO A 194 -3.98 -10.67 -28.52
N ASN A 195 -5.03 -11.48 -28.55
CA ASN A 195 -6.14 -11.33 -29.49
C ASN A 195 -7.10 -10.20 -29.13
N LEU A 196 -6.98 -9.61 -27.94
CA LEU A 196 -7.65 -8.36 -27.57
C LEU A 196 -6.78 -7.18 -28.00
N GLN A 197 -7.41 -6.08 -28.44
CA GLN A 197 -6.66 -4.84 -28.69
C GLN A 197 -6.00 -4.36 -27.40
N ASN A 198 -4.75 -3.94 -27.47
CA ASN A 198 -4.06 -3.40 -26.29
C ASN A 198 -4.74 -2.11 -25.84
N ALA A 199 -5.04 -1.97 -24.54
CA ALA A 199 -5.74 -0.81 -23.99
C ALA A 199 -5.00 0.51 -24.25
N TRP A 200 -3.66 0.51 -24.22
CA TRP A 200 -2.86 1.70 -24.49
C TRP A 200 -2.89 2.10 -25.97
N THR A 201 -2.87 1.11 -26.89
CA THR A 201 -3.04 1.36 -28.32
C THR A 201 -4.43 1.93 -28.60
N VAL A 202 -5.46 1.38 -27.94
CA VAL A 202 -6.84 1.90 -28.07
C VAL A 202 -6.95 3.35 -27.57
N ALA A 203 -6.23 3.72 -26.53
CA ALA A 203 -6.21 5.10 -26.01
C ALA A 203 -5.63 6.10 -27.03
N SER A 204 -4.71 5.67 -27.90
CA SER A 204 -4.11 6.52 -28.95
C SER A 204 -4.82 6.42 -30.31
N GLU A 205 -5.30 5.25 -30.69
CA GLU A 205 -5.80 4.95 -32.06
C GLU A 205 -7.32 4.71 -32.12
N GLY A 206 -7.95 4.50 -30.96
CA GLY A 206 -9.39 4.17 -30.87
C GLY A 206 -9.70 2.68 -30.99
N VAL A 207 -10.96 2.33 -30.69
CA VAL A 207 -11.46 0.95 -30.74
C VAL A 207 -11.83 0.58 -32.17
N GLN A 208 -11.25 -0.50 -32.69
CA GLN A 208 -11.48 -0.97 -34.06
C GLN A 208 -12.32 -2.24 -34.13
N THR A 209 -12.36 -3.04 -33.07
CA THR A 209 -13.05 -4.33 -33.06
C THR A 209 -14.07 -4.45 -31.95
N TYR A 210 -15.24 -4.99 -32.31
CA TYR A 210 -16.37 -5.22 -31.40
C TYR A 210 -16.88 -6.64 -31.51
N GLN A 211 -17.32 -7.22 -30.41
CA GLN A 211 -17.97 -8.52 -30.37
C GLN A 211 -19.41 -8.41 -29.88
N SER A 212 -20.33 -9.04 -30.61
CA SER A 212 -21.71 -9.19 -30.15
C SER A 212 -21.79 -10.26 -29.05
N VAL A 213 -22.51 -9.97 -27.97
CA VAL A 213 -22.70 -10.89 -26.83
C VAL A 213 -24.16 -11.18 -26.57
N PHE A 214 -24.44 -12.29 -25.89
CA PHE A 214 -25.79 -12.76 -25.56
C PHE A 214 -26.74 -12.78 -26.78
N GLY A 215 -26.30 -13.42 -27.87
CA GLY A 215 -27.11 -13.54 -29.08
C GLY A 215 -27.31 -12.22 -29.85
N GLY A 216 -26.48 -11.21 -29.63
CA GLY A 216 -26.57 -9.90 -30.29
C GLY A 216 -27.31 -8.83 -29.48
N LEU A 217 -27.58 -9.11 -28.19
CA LEU A 217 -28.25 -8.16 -27.30
C LEU A 217 -27.50 -6.81 -27.22
N TYR A 218 -26.17 -6.86 -27.17
CA TYR A 218 -25.29 -5.67 -27.26
C TYR A 218 -23.91 -6.03 -27.77
N LYS A 219 -23.10 -5.01 -28.07
CA LYS A 219 -21.73 -5.17 -28.54
C LYS A 219 -20.77 -4.63 -27.51
N ILE A 220 -19.68 -5.35 -27.29
CA ILE A 220 -18.57 -4.93 -26.44
C ILE A 220 -17.33 -4.68 -27.26
N PRO A 221 -16.45 -3.74 -26.88
CA PRO A 221 -15.14 -3.58 -27.49
C PRO A 221 -14.25 -4.77 -27.12
N LEU A 222 -13.54 -5.33 -28.09
CA LEU A 222 -12.52 -6.38 -27.85
C LEU A 222 -11.20 -5.74 -27.43
N VAL A 223 -11.19 -5.13 -26.25
CA VAL A 223 -10.06 -4.40 -25.68
C VAL A 223 -9.56 -5.16 -24.45
N GLY A 224 -8.24 -5.24 -24.30
CA GLY A 224 -7.60 -5.81 -23.10
C GLY A 224 -7.70 -4.88 -21.90
N TYR A 225 -7.46 -5.44 -20.73
CA TYR A 225 -7.57 -4.75 -19.44
C TYR A 225 -6.20 -4.39 -18.86
N GLN A 226 -5.23 -4.04 -19.73
CA GLN A 226 -3.92 -3.53 -19.28
C GLN A 226 -4.12 -2.25 -18.47
N GLY A 227 -3.52 -2.19 -17.30
CA GLY A 227 -3.65 -1.06 -16.38
C GLY A 227 -4.93 -1.03 -15.54
N HIS A 228 -5.92 -1.87 -15.81
CA HIS A 228 -7.12 -1.98 -14.99
C HIS A 228 -6.94 -2.91 -13.80
N VAL A 229 -7.53 -2.56 -12.69
CA VAL A 229 -7.37 -3.26 -11.39
C VAL A 229 -8.70 -3.81 -10.87
N ILE A 230 -9.72 -2.96 -10.78
CA ILE A 230 -11.02 -3.33 -10.19
C ILE A 230 -11.68 -4.48 -10.95
N PRO A 231 -11.76 -4.46 -12.30
CA PRO A 231 -12.34 -5.55 -13.06
C PRO A 231 -11.65 -6.89 -12.79
N VAL A 232 -10.31 -6.88 -12.66
CA VAL A 232 -9.51 -8.09 -12.39
C VAL A 232 -9.86 -8.69 -11.03
N ILE A 233 -9.91 -7.85 -9.99
CA ILE A 233 -10.22 -8.29 -8.63
C ILE A 233 -11.64 -8.90 -8.56
N ILE A 234 -12.61 -8.25 -9.18
CA ILE A 234 -14.00 -8.74 -9.21
C ILE A 234 -14.13 -10.04 -10.00
N ALA A 235 -13.47 -10.15 -11.16
CA ALA A 235 -13.44 -11.37 -11.94
C ALA A 235 -12.88 -12.54 -11.15
N VAL A 236 -11.75 -12.36 -10.48
CA VAL A 236 -11.13 -13.41 -9.67
C VAL A 236 -11.97 -13.75 -8.43
N TRP A 237 -12.59 -12.75 -7.79
CA TRP A 237 -13.54 -13.02 -6.71
C TRP A 237 -14.67 -13.91 -7.19
N LEU A 238 -15.27 -13.63 -8.35
CA LEU A 238 -16.34 -14.46 -8.95
C LEU A 238 -15.83 -15.87 -9.25
N MET A 239 -14.67 -16.00 -9.87
CA MET A 239 -14.03 -17.30 -10.15
C MET A 239 -13.91 -18.14 -8.87
N CYS A 240 -13.38 -17.55 -7.79
CA CYS A 240 -13.22 -18.24 -6.52
C CYS A 240 -14.57 -18.66 -5.90
N GLN A 241 -15.65 -17.87 -6.09
CA GLN A 241 -16.99 -18.27 -5.64
C GLN A 241 -17.56 -19.44 -6.44
N ILE A 242 -17.33 -19.46 -7.75
CA ILE A 242 -17.75 -20.57 -8.62
C ILE A 242 -16.96 -21.82 -8.26
N GLU A 243 -15.64 -21.75 -8.21
CA GLU A 243 -14.73 -22.84 -7.85
C GLU A 243 -15.13 -23.50 -6.53
N LYS A 244 -15.29 -22.70 -5.46
CA LYS A 244 -15.67 -23.20 -4.13
C LYS A 244 -17.05 -23.88 -4.11
N ARG A 245 -17.98 -23.45 -4.93
CA ARG A 245 -19.30 -24.09 -5.03
C ARG A 245 -19.23 -25.38 -5.81
N LEU A 246 -18.47 -25.39 -6.92
CA LEU A 246 -18.32 -26.58 -7.74
C LEU A 246 -17.63 -27.72 -6.98
N HIS A 247 -16.58 -27.46 -6.23
CA HIS A 247 -15.95 -28.45 -5.36
C HIS A 247 -16.89 -29.12 -4.34
N LYS A 248 -18.03 -28.49 -4.02
CA LYS A 248 -19.02 -29.06 -3.10
C LYS A 248 -20.07 -29.93 -3.79
N VAL A 249 -20.28 -29.74 -5.08
CA VAL A 249 -21.37 -30.41 -5.84
C VAL A 249 -20.86 -31.37 -6.90
N VAL A 250 -19.65 -31.17 -7.40
CA VAL A 250 -19.05 -32.05 -8.42
C VAL A 250 -18.47 -33.28 -7.74
N PRO A 251 -18.76 -34.50 -8.26
CA PRO A 251 -18.17 -35.73 -7.74
C PRO A 251 -16.64 -35.72 -7.85
N ALA A 252 -15.95 -36.20 -6.79
CA ALA A 252 -14.48 -36.18 -6.71
C ALA A 252 -13.77 -36.80 -7.93
N MET A 253 -14.39 -37.78 -8.59
CA MET A 253 -13.82 -38.47 -9.76
C MET A 253 -13.64 -37.55 -10.97
N ILE A 254 -14.48 -36.54 -11.14
CA ILE A 254 -14.46 -35.60 -12.28
C ILE A 254 -14.15 -34.15 -11.86
N ASP A 255 -14.01 -33.90 -10.58
CA ASP A 255 -13.82 -32.55 -10.01
C ASP A 255 -12.57 -31.87 -10.57
N LEU A 256 -11.48 -32.62 -10.74
CA LEU A 256 -10.21 -32.13 -11.28
C LEU A 256 -10.34 -31.53 -12.69
N PHE A 257 -11.31 -31.96 -13.48
CA PHE A 257 -11.54 -31.50 -14.84
C PHE A 257 -12.69 -30.50 -14.93
N VAL A 258 -13.82 -30.79 -14.29
CA VAL A 258 -15.05 -30.02 -14.43
C VAL A 258 -14.93 -28.67 -13.71
N THR A 259 -14.43 -28.67 -12.49
CA THR A 259 -14.35 -27.44 -11.68
C THR A 259 -13.43 -26.39 -12.32
N PRO A 260 -12.19 -26.66 -12.72
CA PRO A 260 -11.35 -25.67 -13.41
C PRO A 260 -11.96 -25.21 -14.73
N LEU A 261 -12.45 -26.15 -15.57
CA LEU A 261 -13.03 -25.84 -16.87
C LEU A 261 -14.21 -24.87 -16.74
N VAL A 262 -15.17 -25.21 -15.90
CA VAL A 262 -16.39 -24.38 -15.70
C VAL A 262 -16.04 -23.05 -15.04
N SER A 263 -15.16 -23.05 -14.02
CA SER A 263 -14.75 -21.83 -13.33
C SER A 263 -14.09 -20.85 -14.28
N VAL A 264 -13.15 -21.30 -15.11
CA VAL A 264 -12.44 -20.44 -16.06
C VAL A 264 -13.35 -19.99 -17.19
N PHE A 265 -14.12 -20.91 -17.79
CA PHE A 265 -14.98 -20.59 -18.93
C PHE A 265 -16.08 -19.59 -18.57
N VAL A 266 -16.83 -19.89 -17.51
CA VAL A 266 -17.94 -19.02 -17.05
C VAL A 266 -17.41 -17.66 -16.61
N THR A 267 -16.35 -17.65 -15.79
CA THR A 267 -15.75 -16.40 -15.34
C THR A 267 -15.15 -15.61 -16.49
N GLY A 268 -14.39 -16.24 -17.38
CA GLY A 268 -13.77 -15.58 -18.54
C GLY A 268 -14.81 -14.93 -19.43
N TYR A 269 -15.88 -15.64 -19.76
CA TYR A 269 -16.98 -15.10 -20.57
C TYR A 269 -17.67 -13.91 -19.87
N LEU A 270 -18.05 -14.08 -18.60
CA LEU A 270 -18.70 -13.00 -17.83
C LEU A 270 -17.77 -11.81 -17.60
N THR A 271 -16.47 -12.08 -17.49
CA THR A 271 -15.48 -10.99 -17.36
C THR A 271 -15.45 -10.11 -18.58
N LEU A 272 -15.34 -10.69 -19.78
CA LEU A 272 -15.29 -9.91 -21.02
C LEU A 272 -16.65 -9.31 -21.37
N ALA A 273 -17.74 -10.03 -21.14
CA ALA A 273 -19.08 -9.62 -21.54
C ALA A 273 -19.76 -8.63 -20.59
N VAL A 274 -19.50 -8.71 -19.28
CA VAL A 274 -20.28 -7.98 -18.25
C VAL A 274 -19.38 -7.26 -17.26
N ILE A 275 -18.52 -8.00 -16.54
CA ILE A 275 -17.74 -7.44 -15.42
C ILE A 275 -16.79 -6.35 -15.92
N GLY A 276 -16.04 -6.65 -16.98
CA GLY A 276 -15.09 -5.71 -17.53
C GLY A 276 -15.74 -4.37 -17.89
N PRO A 277 -16.72 -4.31 -18.81
CA PRO A 277 -17.37 -3.06 -19.19
C PRO A 277 -17.97 -2.28 -18.04
N ILE A 278 -18.59 -2.96 -17.07
CA ILE A 278 -19.21 -2.29 -15.90
C ILE A 278 -18.14 -1.71 -14.97
N PHE A 279 -17.16 -2.54 -14.59
CA PHE A 279 -16.19 -2.16 -13.57
C PHE A 279 -15.06 -1.27 -14.09
N THR A 280 -14.76 -1.27 -15.39
CA THR A 280 -13.92 -0.22 -15.99
C THR A 280 -14.58 1.14 -15.92
N THR A 281 -15.88 1.22 -16.20
CA THR A 281 -16.63 2.49 -16.07
C THR A 281 -16.63 3.00 -14.62
N LEU A 282 -16.79 2.10 -13.65
CA LEU A 282 -16.70 2.46 -12.23
C LEU A 282 -15.28 2.93 -11.85
N GLU A 283 -14.25 2.20 -12.29
CA GLU A 283 -12.85 2.56 -12.07
C GLU A 283 -12.51 3.92 -12.67
N ASP A 284 -12.94 4.16 -13.90
CA ASP A 284 -12.84 5.47 -14.57
C ASP A 284 -13.51 6.60 -13.78
N GLY A 285 -14.67 6.33 -13.21
CA GLY A 285 -15.36 7.28 -12.34
C GLY A 285 -14.55 7.65 -11.10
N ILE A 286 -13.94 6.68 -10.46
CA ILE A 286 -13.06 6.87 -9.28
C ILE A 286 -11.82 7.68 -9.69
N ILE A 287 -11.13 7.29 -10.77
CA ILE A 287 -9.92 7.96 -11.26
C ILE A 287 -10.22 9.41 -11.63
N ASN A 288 -11.32 9.65 -12.35
CA ASN A 288 -11.74 11.01 -12.72
C ASN A 288 -12.12 11.84 -11.49
N GLY A 289 -12.78 11.24 -10.49
CA GLY A 289 -13.10 11.90 -9.22
C GLY A 289 -11.85 12.32 -8.45
N VAL A 290 -10.86 11.46 -8.34
CA VAL A 290 -9.57 11.79 -7.74
C VAL A 290 -8.84 12.87 -8.53
N GLN A 291 -8.84 12.78 -9.86
CA GLN A 291 -8.23 13.79 -10.72
C GLN A 291 -8.91 15.15 -10.55
N ALA A 292 -10.23 15.18 -10.48
CA ALA A 292 -10.99 16.42 -10.24
C ALA A 292 -10.65 17.03 -8.87
N LEU A 293 -10.47 16.21 -7.83
CA LEU A 293 -10.01 16.68 -6.52
C LEU A 293 -8.60 17.27 -6.58
N ILE A 294 -7.67 16.61 -7.26
CA ILE A 294 -6.30 17.12 -7.44
C ILE A 294 -6.30 18.45 -8.19
N GLN A 295 -7.19 18.59 -9.20
CA GLN A 295 -7.30 19.77 -10.05
C GLN A 295 -8.19 20.89 -9.48
N LEU A 296 -8.66 20.77 -8.23
CA LEU A 296 -9.39 21.86 -7.60
C LEU A 296 -8.59 23.16 -7.64
N PRO A 297 -9.24 24.32 -7.87
CA PRO A 297 -8.56 25.60 -7.98
C PRO A 297 -7.59 25.84 -6.81
N PHE A 298 -6.46 26.47 -7.12
CA PHE A 298 -5.41 26.80 -6.15
C PHE A 298 -4.77 25.58 -5.44
N GLY A 299 -4.98 24.35 -5.93
CA GLY A 299 -4.42 23.13 -5.33
C GLY A 299 -5.04 22.74 -3.98
N ILE A 300 -6.24 23.25 -3.65
CA ILE A 300 -6.91 23.01 -2.36
C ILE A 300 -7.13 21.52 -2.11
N GLY A 301 -7.58 20.78 -3.13
CA GLY A 301 -7.79 19.33 -3.00
C GLY A 301 -6.51 18.60 -2.65
N SER A 302 -5.42 18.90 -3.35
CA SER A 302 -4.11 18.29 -3.09
C SER A 302 -3.54 18.71 -1.74
N PHE A 303 -3.78 19.95 -1.29
CA PHE A 303 -3.42 20.40 0.04
C PHE A 303 -4.07 19.53 1.13
N ILE A 304 -5.38 19.30 1.02
CA ILE A 304 -6.11 18.46 1.97
C ILE A 304 -5.63 17.01 1.91
N MET A 305 -5.51 16.46 0.69
CA MET A 305 -5.11 15.06 0.50
C MET A 305 -3.67 14.81 0.95
N GLY A 306 -2.72 15.68 0.60
CA GLY A 306 -1.34 15.57 1.04
C GLY A 306 -1.18 15.75 2.54
N GLY A 307 -1.96 16.64 3.16
CA GLY A 307 -2.01 16.81 4.60
C GLY A 307 -2.55 15.57 5.32
N LEU A 308 -3.61 14.94 4.80
CA LEU A 308 -4.22 13.76 5.39
C LEU A 308 -3.51 12.45 5.01
N TYR A 309 -2.58 12.46 4.05
CA TYR A 309 -1.92 11.25 3.56
C TYR A 309 -1.28 10.42 4.69
N ALA A 310 -0.52 11.05 5.58
CA ALA A 310 0.12 10.34 6.69
C ALA A 310 -0.90 9.75 7.70
N VAL A 311 -2.09 10.33 7.85
CA VAL A 311 -3.18 9.75 8.64
C VAL A 311 -3.66 8.44 8.01
N THR A 312 -3.74 8.39 6.69
CA THR A 312 -4.12 7.17 5.96
C THR A 312 -3.03 6.09 6.01
N VAL A 313 -1.75 6.50 6.10
CA VAL A 313 -0.63 5.58 6.36
C VAL A 313 -0.78 4.93 7.73
N VAL A 314 -1.10 5.72 8.76
CA VAL A 314 -1.35 5.20 10.13
C VAL A 314 -2.52 4.23 10.15
N ALA A 315 -3.57 4.52 9.39
CA ALA A 315 -4.74 3.64 9.23
C ALA A 315 -4.45 2.38 8.37
N GLY A 316 -3.30 2.32 7.68
CA GLY A 316 -2.93 1.21 6.80
C GLY A 316 -3.66 1.20 5.44
N ILE A 317 -4.36 2.29 5.09
CA ILE A 317 -5.15 2.38 3.84
C ILE A 317 -4.28 2.75 2.63
N HIS A 318 -3.10 3.32 2.83
CA HIS A 318 -2.23 3.83 1.76
C HIS A 318 -1.84 2.79 0.71
N HIS A 319 -1.85 1.49 1.04
CA HIS A 319 -1.57 0.42 0.08
C HIS A 319 -2.59 0.35 -1.07
N MET A 320 -3.83 0.80 -0.85
CA MET A 320 -4.83 0.86 -1.90
C MET A 320 -4.60 1.99 -2.91
N TYR A 321 -3.77 2.98 -2.59
CA TYR A 321 -3.49 4.10 -3.49
C TYR A 321 -2.71 3.70 -4.73
N THR A 322 -2.06 2.54 -4.72
CA THR A 322 -1.48 1.93 -5.91
C THR A 322 -2.51 1.77 -7.04
N LEU A 323 -3.78 1.52 -6.69
CA LEU A 323 -4.88 1.48 -7.65
C LEU A 323 -5.07 2.83 -8.36
N ILE A 324 -4.99 3.94 -7.60
CA ILE A 324 -5.10 5.30 -8.15
C ILE A 324 -3.91 5.60 -9.06
N ASP A 325 -2.69 5.30 -8.61
CA ASP A 325 -1.50 5.50 -9.41
C ASP A 325 -1.57 4.77 -10.74
N LEU A 326 -1.90 3.48 -10.69
CA LEU A 326 -1.96 2.63 -11.89
C LEU A 326 -3.08 3.05 -12.83
N GLY A 327 -4.25 3.39 -12.30
CA GLY A 327 -5.37 3.89 -13.09
C GLY A 327 -5.06 5.24 -13.76
N GLN A 328 -4.38 6.16 -13.05
CA GLN A 328 -3.95 7.43 -13.65
C GLN A 328 -2.86 7.21 -14.71
N LEU A 329 -1.89 6.34 -14.47
CA LEU A 329 -0.87 5.99 -15.46
C LEU A 329 -1.50 5.39 -16.73
N ALA A 330 -2.43 4.46 -16.58
CA ALA A 330 -3.13 3.85 -17.70
C ALA A 330 -3.94 4.87 -18.52
N LYS A 331 -4.57 5.82 -17.85
CA LYS A 331 -5.50 6.77 -18.48
C LYS A 331 -4.83 8.04 -18.99
N PHE A 332 -3.88 8.59 -18.25
CA PHE A 332 -3.27 9.89 -18.52
C PHE A 332 -1.80 9.82 -18.91
N GLY A 333 -1.17 8.64 -18.82
CA GLY A 333 0.27 8.46 -18.99
C GLY A 333 1.13 8.95 -17.82
N PHE A 334 0.51 9.61 -16.84
CA PHE A 334 1.14 10.12 -15.63
C PHE A 334 0.27 9.84 -14.42
N THR A 335 0.90 9.63 -13.25
CA THR A 335 0.18 9.69 -11.98
C THR A 335 0.45 11.01 -11.27
N TYR A 336 -0.62 11.72 -10.91
CA TYR A 336 -0.60 12.95 -10.13
C TYR A 336 -0.76 12.68 -8.63
N TRP A 337 -1.03 11.43 -8.27
CA TRP A 337 -1.15 10.99 -6.88
C TRP A 337 0.21 10.75 -6.23
N LEU A 338 1.16 10.15 -6.96
CA LEU A 338 2.49 9.81 -6.44
C LEU A 338 3.29 11.01 -5.93
N PRO A 339 3.27 12.19 -6.57
CA PRO A 339 3.89 13.40 -6.00
C PRO A 339 3.34 13.79 -4.63
N LEU A 340 2.02 13.61 -4.39
CA LEU A 340 1.39 13.88 -3.09
C LEU A 340 1.91 12.91 -2.02
N ALA A 341 2.05 11.64 -2.37
CA ALA A 341 2.65 10.63 -1.52
C ALA A 341 4.11 10.98 -1.18
N SER A 342 4.90 11.38 -2.19
CA SER A 342 6.29 11.79 -2.01
C SER A 342 6.42 13.02 -1.11
N ALA A 343 5.55 14.02 -1.29
CA ALA A 343 5.49 15.20 -0.45
C ALA A 343 5.22 14.84 1.02
N ALA A 344 4.21 14.00 1.27
CA ALA A 344 3.86 13.55 2.60
C ALA A 344 4.99 12.72 3.26
N ASN A 345 5.64 11.85 2.50
CA ASN A 345 6.74 11.01 3.00
C ASN A 345 7.94 11.87 3.44
N VAL A 346 8.36 12.80 2.60
CA VAL A 346 9.47 13.73 2.89
C VAL A 346 9.14 14.66 4.05
N ALA A 347 7.88 15.09 4.17
CA ALA A 347 7.42 15.90 5.29
C ALA A 347 7.54 15.15 6.64
N GLN A 348 7.22 13.85 6.69
CA GLN A 348 7.45 13.06 7.91
C GLN A 348 8.94 12.97 8.25
N GLY A 349 9.81 12.95 7.24
CA GLY A 349 11.26 13.04 7.41
C GLY A 349 11.70 14.37 8.02
N GLY A 350 11.18 15.49 7.51
CA GLY A 350 11.47 16.83 8.04
C GLY A 350 11.06 17.01 9.51
N ALA A 351 9.88 16.48 9.87
CA ALA A 351 9.41 16.49 11.26
C ALA A 351 10.34 15.67 12.18
N ALA A 352 10.68 14.45 11.80
CA ALA A 352 11.58 13.60 12.58
C ALA A 352 13.00 14.19 12.66
N PHE A 353 13.47 14.86 11.62
CA PHE A 353 14.76 15.55 11.61
C PHE A 353 14.79 16.73 12.59
N ALA A 354 13.72 17.52 12.67
CA ALA A 354 13.58 18.60 13.65
C ALA A 354 13.65 18.04 15.10
N VAL A 355 13.01 16.91 15.37
CA VAL A 355 13.11 16.21 16.66
C VAL A 355 14.57 15.78 16.91
N ALA A 356 15.24 15.18 15.93
CA ALA A 356 16.63 14.74 16.07
C ALA A 356 17.58 15.87 16.44
N LEU A 357 17.42 17.04 15.85
CA LEU A 357 18.29 18.19 16.14
C LEU A 357 17.96 18.86 17.48
N LYS A 358 16.68 19.02 17.81
CA LYS A 358 16.22 19.77 18.98
C LYS A 358 16.24 18.95 20.27
N SER A 359 16.11 17.62 20.20
CA SER A 359 16.17 16.74 21.37
C SER A 359 17.50 16.84 22.11
N LYS A 360 17.45 16.78 23.44
CA LYS A 360 18.65 16.68 24.30
C LYS A 360 18.97 15.22 24.63
N ASN A 361 18.05 14.30 24.44
CA ASN A 361 18.20 12.90 24.76
C ASN A 361 18.91 12.14 23.63
N ALA A 362 20.10 11.58 23.92
CA ALA A 362 20.89 10.82 22.95
C ALA A 362 20.13 9.62 22.35
N LYS A 363 19.29 8.95 23.12
CA LYS A 363 18.47 7.82 22.67
C LYS A 363 17.41 8.25 21.64
N VAL A 364 16.80 9.42 21.85
CA VAL A 364 15.84 9.99 20.90
C VAL A 364 16.55 10.39 19.60
N LYS A 365 17.71 11.07 19.70
CA LYS A 365 18.51 11.43 18.52
C LYS A 365 18.92 10.23 17.68
N SER A 366 19.42 9.16 18.34
CA SER A 366 19.86 7.94 17.65
C SER A 366 18.75 7.19 16.94
N MET A 367 17.49 7.40 17.31
CA MET A 367 16.32 6.85 16.65
C MET A 367 15.76 7.81 15.58
N ALA A 368 15.67 9.11 15.90
CA ALA A 368 14.99 10.09 15.05
C ALA A 368 15.78 10.39 13.76
N LEU A 369 17.11 10.45 13.83
CA LEU A 369 17.92 10.75 12.66
C LEU A 369 17.88 9.69 11.55
N PRO A 370 18.08 8.37 11.84
CA PRO A 370 17.87 7.31 10.82
C PRO A 370 16.42 7.24 10.32
N SER A 371 15.45 7.50 11.20
CA SER A 371 14.03 7.51 10.82
C SER A 371 13.71 8.64 9.85
N ALA A 372 14.28 9.83 10.06
CA ALA A 372 14.15 10.96 9.14
C ALA A 372 14.72 10.63 7.77
N LEU A 373 15.92 10.05 7.72
CA LEU A 373 16.56 9.63 6.47
C LEU A 373 15.71 8.56 5.75
N SER A 374 15.22 7.56 6.49
CA SER A 374 14.34 6.52 5.95
C SER A 374 13.09 7.11 5.30
N ALA A 375 12.44 8.09 5.93
CA ALA A 375 11.26 8.75 5.38
C ALA A 375 11.59 9.57 4.13
N CYS A 376 12.73 10.27 4.09
CA CYS A 376 13.20 10.95 2.89
C CYS A 376 13.50 10.00 1.73
N MET A 377 13.80 8.73 2.02
CA MET A 377 13.95 7.67 1.00
C MET A 377 12.62 6.97 0.65
N GLY A 378 11.49 7.40 1.22
CA GLY A 378 10.17 6.87 0.92
C GLY A 378 9.63 5.82 1.91
N ILE A 379 10.38 5.46 2.96
CA ILE A 379 9.98 4.48 3.99
C ILE A 379 9.65 5.24 5.27
N THR A 380 8.36 5.53 5.47
CA THR A 380 7.90 6.48 6.49
C THR A 380 7.57 5.88 7.85
N GLU A 381 7.37 4.56 7.94
CA GLU A 381 6.94 3.88 9.16
C GLU A 381 7.85 4.15 10.37
N PRO A 382 9.19 4.14 10.25
CA PRO A 382 10.07 4.47 11.37
C PRO A 382 9.88 5.90 11.86
N ALA A 383 9.69 6.86 10.95
CA ALA A 383 9.48 8.26 11.32
C ALA A 383 8.10 8.49 11.93
N ILE A 384 7.04 7.94 11.31
CA ILE A 384 5.67 8.11 11.79
C ILE A 384 5.48 7.45 13.16
N PHE A 385 5.77 6.14 13.26
CA PHE A 385 5.47 5.37 14.48
C PHE A 385 6.56 5.49 15.54
N GLY A 386 7.83 5.61 15.13
CA GLY A 386 8.95 5.69 16.07
C GLY A 386 9.11 7.06 16.70
N VAL A 387 8.79 8.14 15.97
CA VAL A 387 9.07 9.52 16.37
C VAL A 387 7.81 10.39 16.38
N ASN A 388 7.20 10.61 15.22
CA ASN A 388 6.25 11.70 15.04
C ASN A 388 4.94 11.48 15.82
N LEU A 389 4.34 10.28 15.74
CA LEU A 389 3.14 9.92 16.52
C LEU A 389 3.43 9.81 18.01
N ARG A 390 4.61 9.33 18.38
CA ARG A 390 4.98 9.19 19.78
C ARG A 390 4.90 10.53 20.52
N TYR A 391 5.34 11.63 19.89
CA TYR A 391 5.28 12.97 20.45
C TYR A 391 4.09 13.79 19.96
N PHE A 392 3.34 13.33 18.98
CA PHE A 392 2.17 13.89 18.32
C PHE A 392 2.40 15.25 17.63
N LYS A 393 3.02 16.23 18.28
CA LYS A 393 3.33 17.55 17.69
C LYS A 393 4.16 17.43 16.39
N PRO A 394 5.23 16.62 16.31
CA PRO A 394 5.95 16.39 15.06
C PRO A 394 5.07 15.78 13.96
N PHE A 395 4.10 14.94 14.31
CA PHE A 395 3.14 14.41 13.34
C PHE A 395 2.31 15.53 12.70
N ILE A 396 1.84 16.53 13.50
CA ILE A 396 1.14 17.71 12.98
C ILE A 396 2.05 18.50 12.01
N GLY A 397 3.33 18.67 12.37
CA GLY A 397 4.31 19.29 11.47
C GLY A 397 4.45 18.53 10.15
N GLY A 398 4.48 17.20 10.21
CA GLY A 398 4.49 16.33 9.01
C GLY A 398 3.24 16.50 8.14
N LEU A 399 2.04 16.61 8.74
CA LEU A 399 0.80 16.89 8.01
C LEU A 399 0.86 18.24 7.29
N ALA A 400 1.33 19.29 7.97
CA ALA A 400 1.46 20.64 7.38
C ALA A 400 2.45 20.67 6.22
N GLY A 401 3.62 20.02 6.34
CA GLY A 401 4.59 19.92 5.25
C GLY A 401 4.07 19.13 4.06
N GLY A 402 3.38 18.01 4.31
CA GLY A 402 2.74 17.20 3.28
C GLY A 402 1.66 17.98 2.51
N ALA A 403 0.85 18.77 3.23
CA ALA A 403 -0.16 19.64 2.63
C ALA A 403 0.46 20.69 1.69
N CYS A 404 1.49 21.41 2.16
CA CYS A 404 2.14 22.48 1.37
C CYS A 404 2.87 21.93 0.14
N GLY A 405 3.58 20.79 0.28
CA GLY A 405 4.26 20.16 -0.85
C GLY A 405 3.28 19.63 -1.90
N ALA A 406 2.20 19.00 -1.47
CA ALA A 406 1.16 18.49 -2.35
C ALA A 406 0.42 19.63 -3.09
N LEU A 407 0.17 20.75 -2.42
CA LEU A 407 -0.36 21.96 -3.04
C LEU A 407 0.57 22.44 -4.19
N TYR A 408 1.86 22.53 -3.91
CA TYR A 408 2.84 22.94 -4.92
C TYR A 408 2.86 21.96 -6.11
N ALA A 409 2.86 20.64 -5.85
CA ALA A 409 2.80 19.62 -6.89
C ALA A 409 1.57 19.79 -7.80
N SER A 410 0.41 20.05 -7.21
CA SER A 410 -0.84 20.27 -7.95
C SER A 410 -0.80 21.54 -8.80
N VAL A 411 -0.38 22.67 -8.22
CA VAL A 411 -0.32 23.97 -8.93
C VAL A 411 0.64 23.92 -10.12
N THR A 412 1.73 23.15 -10.00
CA THR A 412 2.71 22.99 -11.10
C THR A 412 2.35 21.88 -12.08
N GLY A 413 1.29 21.11 -11.83
CA GLY A 413 0.92 19.97 -12.67
C GLY A 413 1.94 18.84 -12.64
N LEU A 414 2.67 18.70 -11.54
CA LEU A 414 3.71 17.68 -11.38
C LEU A 414 3.09 16.28 -11.42
N GLY A 415 3.52 15.45 -12.37
CA GLY A 415 3.10 14.05 -12.51
C GLY A 415 4.29 13.11 -12.56
N ALA A 416 4.12 11.87 -12.15
CA ALA A 416 5.15 10.83 -12.24
C ALA A 416 4.90 9.91 -13.43
N THR A 417 5.95 9.46 -14.10
CA THR A 417 5.92 8.53 -15.25
C THR A 417 5.73 7.06 -14.84
N GLY A 418 5.75 6.77 -13.54
CA GLY A 418 5.58 5.44 -12.97
C GLY A 418 5.15 5.52 -11.51
N THR A 419 5.06 4.39 -10.83
CA THR A 419 4.73 4.33 -9.39
C THR A 419 5.69 3.43 -8.62
N GLY A 420 5.53 3.36 -7.29
CA GLY A 420 6.29 2.48 -6.40
C GLY A 420 7.56 3.09 -5.81
N VAL A 421 8.02 4.24 -6.28
CA VAL A 421 9.23 4.92 -5.78
C VAL A 421 8.88 6.35 -5.38
N THR A 422 9.17 6.71 -4.14
CA THR A 422 8.88 8.03 -3.56
C THR A 422 10.13 8.63 -2.90
N GLY A 423 10.00 9.82 -2.33
CA GLY A 423 11.11 10.49 -1.66
C GLY A 423 12.24 10.87 -2.63
N ILE A 424 13.49 10.81 -2.17
CA ILE A 424 14.66 11.23 -2.97
C ILE A 424 14.75 10.45 -4.28
N PHE A 425 14.51 9.14 -4.24
CA PHE A 425 14.57 8.31 -5.46
C PHE A 425 13.41 8.55 -6.42
N GLY A 426 12.30 9.15 -5.95
CA GLY A 426 11.18 9.52 -6.81
C GLY A 426 11.53 10.53 -7.89
N ILE A 427 12.64 11.24 -7.77
CA ILE A 427 13.13 12.16 -8.81
C ILE A 427 13.29 11.45 -10.16
N LEU A 428 13.63 10.17 -10.16
CA LEU A 428 13.79 9.36 -11.38
C LEU A 428 12.50 9.25 -12.19
N LEU A 429 11.35 9.32 -11.54
CA LEU A 429 10.05 9.30 -12.18
C LEU A 429 9.53 10.71 -12.55
N HIS A 430 10.32 11.75 -12.30
CA HIS A 430 9.95 13.16 -12.51
C HIS A 430 11.02 13.93 -13.30
N LEU A 431 11.83 13.23 -14.10
CA LEU A 431 12.95 13.85 -14.83
C LEU A 431 12.50 14.82 -15.94
N HIS A 432 11.25 14.77 -16.37
CA HIS A 432 10.64 15.77 -17.24
C HIS A 432 10.35 17.09 -16.50
N MET A 433 10.27 17.08 -15.15
CA MET A 433 10.05 18.25 -14.28
C MET A 433 10.92 18.19 -13.01
N PRO A 434 12.26 18.01 -13.12
CA PRO A 434 13.12 17.69 -11.97
C PRO A 434 13.21 18.85 -10.97
N LEU A 435 13.23 20.08 -11.45
CA LEU A 435 13.30 21.26 -10.60
C LEU A 435 12.02 21.41 -9.75
N GLN A 436 10.86 21.20 -10.34
CA GLN A 436 9.58 21.25 -9.64
C GLN A 436 9.52 20.17 -8.56
N TYR A 437 10.00 18.96 -8.86
CA TYR A 437 10.07 17.89 -7.87
C TYR A 437 10.98 18.25 -6.68
N LEU A 438 12.16 18.78 -6.94
CA LEU A 438 13.09 19.20 -5.89
C LEU A 438 12.52 20.36 -5.04
N ILE A 439 11.85 21.33 -5.66
CA ILE A 439 11.18 22.42 -4.95
C ILE A 439 10.05 21.87 -4.07
N MET A 440 9.22 20.97 -4.59
CA MET A 440 8.18 20.29 -3.83
C MET A 440 8.75 19.61 -2.58
N MET A 441 9.84 18.84 -2.74
CA MET A 441 10.50 18.17 -1.62
C MET A 441 11.05 19.18 -0.60
N ALA A 442 11.67 20.25 -1.08
CA ALA A 442 12.22 21.31 -0.21
C ALA A 442 11.12 22.01 0.58
N ILE A 443 9.97 22.31 -0.05
CA ILE A 443 8.78 22.87 0.63
C ILE A 443 8.26 21.88 1.69
N SER A 444 8.06 20.61 1.30
CA SER A 444 7.54 19.59 2.22
C SER A 444 8.41 19.41 3.45
N PHE A 445 9.72 19.25 3.23
CA PHE A 445 10.70 19.09 4.30
C PHE A 445 10.82 20.34 5.15
N GLY A 446 11.00 21.51 4.52
CA GLY A 446 11.24 22.79 5.19
C GLY A 446 10.07 23.24 6.05
N VAL A 447 8.83 23.17 5.52
CA VAL A 447 7.61 23.51 6.27
C VAL A 447 7.42 22.55 7.45
N SER A 448 7.55 21.26 7.21
CA SER A 448 7.42 20.25 8.27
C SER A 448 8.46 20.44 9.37
N PHE A 449 9.72 20.68 8.98
CA PHE A 449 10.80 20.98 9.90
C PHE A 449 10.51 22.25 10.71
N ALA A 450 10.17 23.35 10.06
CA ALA A 450 9.93 24.64 10.72
C ALA A 450 8.73 24.57 11.70
N VAL A 451 7.61 24.01 11.25
CA VAL A 451 6.43 23.84 12.12
C VAL A 451 6.78 22.97 13.31
N THR A 452 7.42 21.81 13.10
CA THR A 452 7.84 20.94 14.21
C THR A 452 8.80 21.64 15.15
N TRP A 453 9.77 22.38 14.61
CA TRP A 453 10.73 23.15 15.42
C TRP A 453 10.04 24.16 16.35
N VAL A 454 8.98 24.79 15.88
CA VAL A 454 8.24 25.78 16.68
C VAL A 454 7.35 25.10 17.73
N ILE A 455 6.55 24.11 17.35
CA ILE A 455 5.50 23.57 18.22
C ILE A 455 5.98 22.47 19.18
N TRP A 456 7.09 21.80 18.87
CA TRP A 456 7.62 20.72 19.70
C TRP A 456 8.75 21.21 20.60
N THR A 457 8.75 20.78 21.87
CA THR A 457 9.77 21.11 22.87
C THR A 457 10.33 19.85 23.52
N PRO A 458 11.64 19.82 23.88
CA PRO A 458 12.26 18.65 24.55
C PRO A 458 11.60 18.26 25.88
N GLU A 459 10.98 19.20 26.60
CA GLU A 459 10.25 18.93 27.84
C GLU A 459 9.06 17.98 27.66
N SER A 460 8.52 17.88 26.44
CA SER A 460 7.52 16.88 26.09
C SER A 460 8.07 15.44 26.01
N GLU A 461 9.39 15.27 26.08
CA GLU A 461 10.05 13.95 26.13
C GLU A 461 9.97 13.35 27.55
N GLU A 462 10.14 14.18 28.60
CA GLU A 462 10.16 13.74 29.99
C GLU A 462 8.77 13.33 30.50
N ALA A 463 7.71 13.92 29.93
CA ALA A 463 6.33 13.58 30.26
C ALA A 463 5.84 12.28 29.63
N LYS A 464 6.60 11.65 28.72
CA LYS A 464 6.23 10.44 27.96
C LYS A 464 7.33 9.36 27.95
N ALA A 465 8.43 9.57 28.67
CA ALA A 465 9.48 8.60 28.92
C ALA A 465 9.20 7.78 30.18
#